data_f504ef6050fb21571f5b97bcce40c162
#
_entry.id   f504ef6050fb21571f5b97bcce40c162
#
_cell.length_a   1.000
_cell.length_b   1.000
_cell.length_c   1.000
_cell.angle_alpha   90.00
_cell.angle_beta   90.00
_cell.angle_gamma   90.00
#
_symmetry.space_group_name_H-M   'P 1'
#
loop_
_entity.id
_entity.type
_entity.pdbx_description
1 polymer ?
#
loop_
_entity_poly.entity_id
_entity_poly.type
_entity_poly.pdbx_seq_one_letter_code
_entity_poly.pdbx_strand_id
1 'polypeptide(L)'
;MGKLKDWWTFNAEEEAKSNDSVHKPLTFEKRRNALPLLILGFTWGFLVTGLLIGGTIGPYMPFYSGTVPATIIGCLVLIVIAVLTGMVGYKLGGTNDMAFQFAYGKKGRRMPAIFLLVVIMGFQGIVVGGTASFWLKGTDHPAFFWVALFFGLLFTYTCYVGINLIEKISNPAMVLLIFISIYAIFYNISKVGGWSAFNSKTIEMAAGADGGPMSMATAINLVIGSWIAGAVLTSDFTRFAKNKWVAIGMLAICFFFTQVLLIGMGAIGAVISGSYDFTQYLFGISPVMGIIALIAMTLAMWTSSNTNLYLPSTQVAAIFKRPFKVAVVICGLIGTMLGAFGFFEQFSSFIGGIAAVIPPLAGPMIADFWIVHLTKYEVKYLDQLPEINIPSVIAASAGIIATLMCTGLPTVGLQPVTVLAQPWIVPSILGVIVSVVMYLASFYVFKALGIPSGYSKAIENEGTHQNPPLTGSEEDNMAKVNI
;
A
#
# COMPACT_ATOMS: atom_id res chain seq x y z
N MET A 1 -12.35 -32.85 -18.09
CA MET A 1 -13.24 -32.09 -17.19
C MET A 1 -12.86 -32.18 -15.70
N GLY A 2 -12.37 -33.33 -15.19
CA GLY A 2 -11.95 -33.48 -13.79
C GLY A 2 -10.87 -32.46 -13.34
N LYS A 3 -9.75 -32.37 -14.03
CA LYS A 3 -8.62 -31.48 -13.68
C LYS A 3 -8.96 -29.99 -13.63
N LEU A 4 -9.91 -29.52 -14.45
CA LEU A 4 -10.41 -28.14 -14.41
C LEU A 4 -11.31 -27.91 -13.18
N LYS A 5 -12.08 -28.90 -12.78
CA LYS A 5 -12.94 -28.84 -11.60
C LYS A 5 -12.08 -28.82 -10.32
N ASP A 6 -11.02 -29.61 -10.26
CA ASP A 6 -10.07 -29.65 -9.14
C ASP A 6 -9.28 -28.34 -9.04
N TRP A 7 -8.89 -27.74 -10.18
CA TRP A 7 -8.24 -26.43 -10.22
C TRP A 7 -9.12 -25.29 -9.71
N TRP A 8 -10.46 -25.40 -9.88
CA TRP A 8 -11.43 -24.37 -9.49
C TRP A 8 -11.99 -24.56 -8.07
N THR A 9 -11.84 -25.75 -7.47
CA THR A 9 -12.38 -26.05 -6.14
C THR A 9 -11.36 -25.81 -5.04
N PHE A 10 -11.81 -25.10 -3.98
CA PHE A 10 -11.02 -24.83 -2.79
C PHE A 10 -10.86 -26.09 -1.93
N ASN A 11 -9.63 -26.44 -1.56
CA ASN A 11 -9.34 -27.54 -0.64
C ASN A 11 -8.80 -26.98 0.69
N ALA A 12 -9.63 -26.97 1.71
CA ALA A 12 -9.30 -26.44 3.03
C ALA A 12 -8.16 -27.21 3.74
N GLU A 13 -7.98 -28.51 3.42
CA GLU A 13 -6.91 -29.32 4.00
C GLU A 13 -5.52 -28.99 3.41
N GLU A 14 -5.43 -28.67 2.13
CA GLU A 14 -4.18 -28.25 1.50
C GLU A 14 -3.77 -26.85 1.99
N GLU A 15 -4.73 -25.95 2.17
CA GLU A 15 -4.46 -24.63 2.69
C GLU A 15 -4.05 -24.65 4.18
N ALA A 16 -4.64 -25.51 4.98
CA ALA A 16 -4.26 -25.68 6.39
C ALA A 16 -2.83 -26.23 6.58
N LYS A 17 -2.28 -26.92 5.59
CA LYS A 17 -0.89 -27.41 5.57
C LYS A 17 0.10 -26.32 5.13
N SER A 18 -0.36 -25.26 4.49
CA SER A 18 0.46 -24.11 4.09
C SER A 18 0.92 -23.36 5.34
N ASN A 19 2.22 -23.05 5.41
CA ASN A 19 2.78 -22.20 6.48
C ASN A 19 2.26 -20.75 6.44
N ASP A 20 1.56 -20.37 5.36
CA ASP A 20 1.00 -19.06 5.10
C ASP A 20 -0.54 -19.02 5.23
N SER A 21 -1.13 -19.90 6.07
CA SER A 21 -2.58 -19.93 6.30
C SER A 21 -3.13 -18.52 6.56
N VAL A 22 -4.05 -18.09 5.69
CA VAL A 22 -4.69 -16.78 5.75
C VAL A 22 -5.80 -16.74 6.81
N HIS A 23 -6.35 -17.91 7.16
CA HIS A 23 -7.54 -18.04 8.00
C HIS A 23 -7.26 -18.33 9.48
N LYS A 24 -6.00 -18.64 9.83
CA LYS A 24 -5.62 -18.92 11.22
C LYS A 24 -4.51 -18.00 11.69
N PRO A 25 -4.54 -17.56 12.97
CA PRO A 25 -3.45 -16.78 13.52
C PRO A 25 -2.16 -17.60 13.56
N LEU A 26 -1.04 -16.92 13.32
CA LEU A 26 0.29 -17.53 13.35
C LEU A 26 0.74 -17.68 14.81
N THR A 27 1.10 -18.90 15.21
CA THR A 27 1.65 -19.15 16.54
C THR A 27 3.01 -18.48 16.70
N PHE A 28 3.35 -18.09 17.92
CA PHE A 28 4.61 -17.37 18.21
C PHE A 28 5.86 -18.12 17.73
N GLU A 29 5.86 -19.45 17.80
CA GLU A 29 6.98 -20.30 17.39
C GLU A 29 7.25 -20.23 15.88
N LYS A 30 6.20 -20.08 15.07
CA LYS A 30 6.29 -19.96 13.60
C LYS A 30 6.71 -18.56 13.13
N ARG A 31 6.82 -17.58 14.03
CA ARG A 31 7.23 -16.23 13.69
C ARG A 31 8.73 -16.17 13.35
N ARG A 32 9.11 -15.21 12.54
CA ARG A 32 10.46 -15.07 11.96
C ARG A 32 11.38 -14.22 12.85
N ASN A 33 12.69 -14.43 12.71
CA ASN A 33 13.72 -13.60 13.34
C ASN A 33 13.84 -12.23 12.64
N ALA A 34 14.64 -11.32 13.22
CA ALA A 34 14.76 -9.93 12.79
C ALA A 34 15.25 -9.76 11.34
N LEU A 35 16.38 -10.38 10.98
CA LEU A 35 17.04 -10.10 9.71
C LEU A 35 16.17 -10.37 8.47
N PRO A 36 15.46 -11.51 8.34
CA PRO A 36 14.58 -11.76 7.21
C PRO A 36 13.45 -10.73 7.08
N LEU A 37 12.94 -10.21 8.21
CA LEU A 37 11.87 -9.21 8.21
C LEU A 37 12.38 -7.81 7.83
N LEU A 38 13.56 -7.42 8.27
CA LEU A 38 14.18 -6.14 7.88
C LEU A 38 14.50 -6.13 6.38
N ILE A 39 15.02 -7.25 5.84
CA ILE A 39 15.21 -7.44 4.40
C ILE A 39 13.87 -7.35 3.66
N LEU A 40 12.82 -8.01 4.18
CA LEU A 40 11.48 -7.92 3.62
C LEU A 40 10.96 -6.48 3.60
N GLY A 41 11.18 -5.70 4.68
CA GLY A 41 10.81 -4.29 4.74
C GLY A 41 11.50 -3.47 3.64
N PHE A 42 12.76 -3.76 3.37
CA PHE A 42 13.51 -3.10 2.31
C PHE A 42 12.99 -3.49 0.92
N THR A 43 12.81 -4.80 0.65
CA THR A 43 12.32 -5.30 -0.64
C THR A 43 10.88 -4.86 -0.92
N TRP A 44 10.02 -4.87 0.10
CA TRP A 44 8.63 -4.44 -0.03
C TRP A 44 8.50 -2.93 -0.21
N GLY A 45 9.37 -2.14 0.43
CA GLY A 45 9.38 -0.68 0.28
C GLY A 45 9.95 -0.20 -1.06
N PHE A 46 10.72 -1.03 -1.76
CA PHE A 46 11.38 -0.62 -3.00
C PHE A 46 10.43 -0.72 -4.20
N LEU A 47 9.49 0.23 -4.26
CA LEU A 47 8.50 0.31 -5.33
C LEU A 47 8.80 1.46 -6.28
N VAL A 48 8.66 1.19 -7.57
CA VAL A 48 8.84 2.20 -8.63
C VAL A 48 7.88 3.38 -8.51
N THR A 49 6.73 3.19 -7.86
CA THR A 49 5.78 4.28 -7.59
C THR A 49 6.42 5.45 -6.84
N GLY A 50 7.38 5.21 -5.95
CA GLY A 50 8.16 6.28 -5.30
C GLY A 50 8.94 7.13 -6.28
N LEU A 51 9.58 6.52 -7.29
CA LEU A 51 10.27 7.25 -8.37
C LEU A 51 9.29 8.10 -9.18
N LEU A 52 8.12 7.54 -9.53
CA LEU A 52 7.08 8.25 -10.29
C LEU A 52 6.54 9.45 -9.51
N ILE A 53 6.30 9.30 -8.21
CA ILE A 53 5.87 10.41 -7.34
C ILE A 53 6.96 11.50 -7.27
N GLY A 54 8.21 11.13 -7.07
CA GLY A 54 9.33 12.06 -7.10
C GLY A 54 9.37 12.83 -8.41
N GLY A 55 9.21 12.12 -9.54
CA GLY A 55 9.13 12.71 -10.87
C GLY A 55 7.95 13.65 -11.05
N THR A 56 6.83 13.39 -10.40
CA THR A 56 5.63 14.24 -10.44
C THR A 56 5.79 15.50 -9.58
N ILE A 57 6.48 15.42 -8.43
CA ILE A 57 6.61 16.54 -7.48
C ILE A 57 7.80 17.44 -7.82
N GLY A 58 8.94 16.83 -8.19
CA GLY A 58 10.23 17.52 -8.32
C GLY A 58 10.24 18.75 -9.23
N PRO A 59 9.64 18.72 -10.44
CA PRO A 59 9.58 19.87 -11.35
C PRO A 59 8.69 21.02 -10.86
N TYR A 60 7.77 20.75 -9.93
CA TYR A 60 6.75 21.71 -9.48
C TYR A 60 7.03 22.32 -8.11
N MET A 61 8.15 21.93 -7.45
CA MET A 61 8.51 22.44 -6.13
C MET A 61 10.01 22.68 -5.99
N PRO A 62 10.43 23.75 -5.25
CA PRO A 62 11.82 23.90 -4.84
C PRO A 62 12.29 22.67 -4.06
N PHE A 63 13.50 22.17 -4.34
CA PHE A 63 13.94 20.90 -3.77
C PHE A 63 14.03 20.92 -2.24
N TYR A 64 14.81 21.87 -1.66
CA TYR A 64 15.04 21.89 -0.21
C TYR A 64 13.84 22.40 0.61
N SER A 65 13.11 23.39 0.13
CA SER A 65 11.98 23.97 0.87
C SER A 65 10.62 23.35 0.54
N GLY A 66 10.55 22.55 -0.52
CA GLY A 66 9.31 21.93 -0.99
C GLY A 66 9.38 20.41 -1.03
N THR A 67 10.12 19.84 -2.00
CA THR A 67 10.13 18.39 -2.27
C THR A 67 10.62 17.58 -1.06
N VAL A 68 11.73 17.97 -0.44
CA VAL A 68 12.30 17.24 0.72
C VAL A 68 11.36 17.27 1.92
N PRO A 69 10.86 18.41 2.41
CA PRO A 69 9.92 18.44 3.53
C PRO A 69 8.62 17.68 3.23
N ALA A 70 8.04 17.84 2.02
CA ALA A 70 6.83 17.13 1.64
C ALA A 70 7.03 15.61 1.69
N THR A 71 8.17 15.12 1.20
CA THR A 71 8.53 13.70 1.22
C THR A 71 8.68 13.19 2.66
N ILE A 72 9.45 13.91 3.49
CA ILE A 72 9.67 13.52 4.89
C ILE A 72 8.35 13.47 5.66
N ILE A 73 7.53 14.52 5.57
CA ILE A 73 6.25 14.59 6.29
C ILE A 73 5.31 13.48 5.81
N GLY A 74 5.16 13.30 4.49
CA GLY A 74 4.31 12.25 3.93
C GLY A 74 4.75 10.85 4.35
N CYS A 75 6.05 10.55 4.34
CA CYS A 75 6.60 9.28 4.80
C CYS A 75 6.43 9.07 6.32
N LEU A 76 6.55 10.14 7.13
CA LEU A 76 6.27 10.05 8.57
C LEU A 76 4.80 9.72 8.84
N VAL A 77 3.87 10.29 8.09
CA VAL A 77 2.45 9.94 8.19
C VAL A 77 2.22 8.48 7.80
N LEU A 78 2.86 8.02 6.71
CA LEU A 78 2.80 6.61 6.29
C LEU A 78 3.29 5.67 7.38
N ILE A 79 4.44 5.94 8.03
CA ILE A 79 4.95 5.13 9.15
C ILE A 79 3.94 5.10 10.30
N VAL A 80 3.41 6.26 10.70
CA VAL A 80 2.45 6.32 11.82
C VAL A 80 1.25 5.43 11.53
N ILE A 81 0.64 5.56 10.35
CA ILE A 81 -0.49 4.71 9.96
C ILE A 81 -0.06 3.24 9.89
N ALA A 82 1.08 2.94 9.27
CA ALA A 82 1.59 1.58 9.13
C ALA A 82 1.87 0.90 10.48
N VAL A 83 2.40 1.63 11.45
CA VAL A 83 2.62 1.12 12.82
C VAL A 83 1.29 0.89 13.53
N LEU A 84 0.37 1.87 13.46
CA LEU A 84 -0.92 1.76 14.13
C LEU A 84 -1.75 0.57 13.60
N THR A 85 -1.73 0.32 12.30
CA THR A 85 -2.43 -0.81 11.67
C THR A 85 -1.65 -2.13 11.82
N GLY A 86 -0.34 -2.09 11.68
CA GLY A 86 0.53 -3.26 11.74
C GLY A 86 0.62 -3.90 13.12
N MET A 87 0.54 -3.09 14.20
CA MET A 87 0.56 -3.64 15.55
C MET A 87 -0.68 -4.49 15.86
N VAL A 88 -1.79 -4.28 15.16
CA VAL A 88 -2.96 -5.17 15.26
C VAL A 88 -2.58 -6.57 14.78
N GLY A 89 -1.95 -6.70 13.61
CA GLY A 89 -1.47 -7.97 13.10
C GLY A 89 -0.38 -8.61 13.95
N TYR A 90 0.55 -7.80 14.47
CA TYR A 90 1.56 -8.25 15.41
C TYR A 90 0.93 -8.88 16.67
N LYS A 91 -0.07 -8.21 17.26
CA LYS A 91 -0.79 -8.69 18.46
C LYS A 91 -1.54 -9.98 18.19
N LEU A 92 -2.36 -9.99 17.15
CA LEU A 92 -3.21 -11.13 16.79
C LEU A 92 -2.43 -12.31 16.19
N GLY A 93 -1.22 -12.10 15.64
CA GLY A 93 -0.59 -13.08 14.74
C GLY A 93 -1.41 -13.28 13.47
N GLY A 94 -2.35 -12.39 13.18
CA GLY A 94 -3.37 -12.50 12.16
C GLY A 94 -3.12 -11.63 10.93
N THR A 95 -3.83 -11.97 9.86
CA THR A 95 -3.83 -11.21 8.60
C THR A 95 -4.56 -9.88 8.74
N ASN A 96 -4.42 -9.04 7.73
CA ASN A 96 -5.16 -7.80 7.61
C ASN A 96 -6.68 -8.03 7.54
N ASP A 97 -7.11 -9.11 6.87
CA ASP A 97 -8.51 -9.52 6.82
C ASP A 97 -9.07 -9.80 8.23
N MET A 98 -8.29 -10.47 9.08
CA MET A 98 -8.64 -10.70 10.49
C MET A 98 -8.68 -9.39 11.29
N ALA A 99 -7.71 -8.50 11.09
CA ALA A 99 -7.69 -7.18 11.73
C ALA A 99 -8.94 -6.35 11.36
N PHE A 100 -9.33 -6.35 10.09
CA PHE A 100 -10.58 -5.73 9.66
C PHE A 100 -11.82 -6.42 10.20
N GLN A 101 -11.79 -7.73 10.39
CA GLN A 101 -12.92 -8.44 11.00
C GLN A 101 -13.19 -7.95 12.43
N PHE A 102 -12.16 -7.69 13.24
CA PHE A 102 -12.33 -7.11 14.57
C PHE A 102 -12.94 -5.72 14.51
N ALA A 103 -12.46 -4.87 13.62
CA ALA A 103 -12.91 -3.48 13.51
C ALA A 103 -14.30 -3.34 12.86
N TYR A 104 -14.55 -4.06 11.76
CA TYR A 104 -15.73 -3.87 10.91
C TYR A 104 -16.80 -4.97 11.06
N GLY A 105 -16.49 -6.08 11.72
CA GLY A 105 -17.34 -7.25 11.82
C GLY A 105 -17.13 -8.26 10.70
N LYS A 106 -17.76 -9.44 10.83
CA LYS A 106 -17.57 -10.61 9.93
C LYS A 106 -17.85 -10.31 8.46
N LYS A 107 -18.92 -9.58 8.14
CA LYS A 107 -19.26 -9.18 6.77
C LYS A 107 -18.80 -7.75 6.45
N GLY A 108 -18.78 -6.87 7.46
CA GLY A 108 -18.36 -5.48 7.30
C GLY A 108 -16.92 -5.34 6.77
N ARG A 109 -16.02 -6.28 7.12
CA ARG A 109 -14.63 -6.32 6.60
C ARG A 109 -14.53 -6.35 5.08
N ARG A 110 -15.60 -6.75 4.37
CA ARG A 110 -15.61 -6.73 2.91
C ARG A 110 -15.53 -5.33 2.33
N MET A 111 -16.00 -4.32 3.06
CA MET A 111 -15.92 -2.93 2.61
C MET A 111 -14.45 -2.49 2.40
N PRO A 112 -13.57 -2.44 3.40
CA PRO A 112 -12.18 -2.07 3.18
C PRO A 112 -11.46 -3.04 2.23
N ALA A 113 -11.77 -4.34 2.26
CA ALA A 113 -11.14 -5.33 1.39
C ALA A 113 -11.43 -5.07 -0.10
N ILE A 114 -12.66 -4.69 -0.48
CA ILE A 114 -13.02 -4.36 -1.86
C ILE A 114 -12.32 -3.08 -2.31
N PHE A 115 -12.27 -2.02 -1.49
CA PHE A 115 -11.55 -0.80 -1.85
C PHE A 115 -10.07 -1.07 -2.06
N LEU A 116 -9.43 -1.82 -1.16
CA LEU A 116 -8.02 -2.20 -1.29
C LEU A 116 -7.76 -3.08 -2.51
N LEU A 117 -8.68 -4.01 -2.83
CA LEU A 117 -8.61 -4.83 -4.03
C LEU A 117 -8.58 -3.98 -5.30
N VAL A 118 -9.52 -3.03 -5.43
CA VAL A 118 -9.60 -2.12 -6.58
C VAL A 118 -8.32 -1.31 -6.71
N VAL A 119 -7.82 -0.78 -5.60
CA VAL A 119 -6.57 0.01 -5.57
C VAL A 119 -5.36 -0.81 -6.01
N ILE A 120 -5.20 -2.01 -5.48
CA ILE A 120 -4.04 -2.83 -5.82
C ILE A 120 -4.13 -3.31 -7.28
N MET A 121 -5.33 -3.56 -7.80
CA MET A 121 -5.53 -3.83 -9.24
C MET A 121 -5.14 -2.64 -10.11
N GLY A 122 -5.48 -1.42 -9.70
CA GLY A 122 -5.03 -0.20 -10.37
C GLY A 122 -3.49 -0.07 -10.36
N PHE A 123 -2.83 -0.33 -9.23
CA PHE A 123 -1.37 -0.38 -9.18
C PHE A 123 -0.78 -1.44 -10.11
N GLN A 124 -1.42 -2.60 -10.24
CA GLN A 124 -0.99 -3.61 -11.22
C GLN A 124 -1.07 -3.06 -12.65
N GLY A 125 -2.16 -2.35 -12.99
CA GLY A 125 -2.30 -1.67 -14.28
C GLY A 125 -1.21 -0.62 -14.52
N ILE A 126 -0.88 0.18 -13.50
CA ILE A 126 0.21 1.16 -13.55
C ILE A 126 1.57 0.48 -13.80
N VAL A 127 1.86 -0.62 -13.11
CA VAL A 127 3.12 -1.35 -13.26
C VAL A 127 3.24 -1.97 -14.66
N VAL A 128 2.19 -2.59 -15.17
CA VAL A 128 2.17 -3.19 -16.50
C VAL A 128 2.30 -2.14 -17.60
N GLY A 129 1.47 -1.09 -17.54
CA GLY A 129 1.51 0.02 -18.50
C GLY A 129 2.81 0.81 -18.44
N GLY A 130 3.32 1.08 -17.23
CA GLY A 130 4.59 1.76 -17.02
C GLY A 130 5.77 0.96 -17.59
N THR A 131 5.79 -0.37 -17.43
CA THR A 131 6.83 -1.22 -18.05
C THR A 131 6.81 -1.07 -19.57
N ALA A 132 5.64 -1.15 -20.20
CA ALA A 132 5.50 -0.98 -21.64
C ALA A 132 5.93 0.43 -22.10
N SER A 133 5.54 1.46 -21.36
CA SER A 133 5.92 2.85 -21.63
C SER A 133 7.43 3.07 -21.58
N PHE A 134 8.13 2.47 -20.61
CA PHE A 134 9.59 2.58 -20.52
C PHE A 134 10.31 1.91 -21.71
N TRP A 135 9.80 0.76 -22.19
CA TRP A 135 10.36 0.07 -23.35
C TRP A 135 10.12 0.80 -24.67
N LEU A 136 8.98 1.44 -24.79
CA LEU A 136 8.55 2.10 -26.05
C LEU A 136 8.74 3.63 -26.05
N LYS A 137 9.26 4.18 -24.93
CA LYS A 137 9.45 5.63 -24.73
C LYS A 137 8.15 6.44 -24.80
N GLY A 138 7.05 5.87 -24.35
CA GLY A 138 5.74 6.49 -24.28
C GLY A 138 4.60 5.50 -24.47
N THR A 139 3.38 5.98 -24.25
CA THR A 139 2.13 5.22 -24.36
C THR A 139 1.53 5.28 -25.78
N ASP A 140 1.91 6.29 -26.58
CA ASP A 140 1.38 6.52 -27.94
C ASP A 140 1.91 5.55 -29.01
N HIS A 141 2.87 4.69 -28.64
CA HIS A 141 3.48 3.77 -29.59
C HIS A 141 2.49 2.69 -30.06
N PRO A 142 2.36 2.38 -31.37
CA PRO A 142 1.39 1.40 -31.89
C PRO A 142 1.49 0.00 -31.28
N ALA A 143 2.68 -0.38 -30.81
CA ALA A 143 2.91 -1.67 -30.16
C ALA A 143 2.60 -1.66 -28.65
N PHE A 144 2.18 -0.52 -28.06
CA PHE A 144 2.01 -0.38 -26.60
C PHE A 144 1.10 -1.47 -26.02
N PHE A 145 -0.07 -1.67 -26.61
CA PHE A 145 -1.01 -2.69 -26.16
C PHE A 145 -0.37 -4.09 -26.10
N TRP A 146 0.36 -4.48 -27.13
CA TRP A 146 0.96 -5.82 -27.22
C TRP A 146 2.12 -6.01 -26.24
N VAL A 147 2.94 -4.98 -26.07
CA VAL A 147 4.06 -5.01 -25.11
C VAL A 147 3.54 -5.04 -23.67
N ALA A 148 2.52 -4.26 -23.36
CA ALA A 148 1.85 -4.29 -22.06
C ALA A 148 1.20 -5.65 -21.79
N LEU A 149 0.51 -6.22 -22.78
CA LEU A 149 -0.07 -7.56 -22.70
C LEU A 149 1.00 -8.63 -22.42
N PHE A 150 2.13 -8.57 -23.14
CA PHE A 150 3.24 -9.51 -22.93
C PHE A 150 3.78 -9.43 -21.49
N PHE A 151 4.13 -8.24 -21.00
CA PHE A 151 4.67 -8.09 -19.66
C PHE A 151 3.62 -8.45 -18.58
N GLY A 152 2.38 -8.06 -18.76
CA GLY A 152 1.31 -8.38 -17.82
C GLY A 152 1.06 -9.88 -17.68
N LEU A 153 1.06 -10.63 -18.79
CA LEU A 153 0.96 -12.08 -18.77
C LEU A 153 2.20 -12.75 -18.18
N LEU A 154 3.41 -12.25 -18.49
CA LEU A 154 4.66 -12.73 -17.92
C LEU A 154 4.68 -12.56 -16.40
N PHE A 155 4.30 -11.40 -15.89
CA PHE A 155 4.23 -11.11 -14.46
C PHE A 155 3.17 -11.97 -13.77
N THR A 156 2.01 -12.15 -14.40
CA THR A 156 0.94 -13.02 -13.90
C THR A 156 1.42 -14.47 -13.80
N TYR A 157 2.11 -14.97 -14.81
CA TYR A 157 2.67 -16.33 -14.83
C TYR A 157 3.66 -16.55 -13.69
N THR A 158 4.55 -15.60 -13.41
CA THR A 158 5.53 -15.74 -12.32
C THR A 158 4.90 -15.75 -10.95
N CYS A 159 3.87 -14.92 -10.73
CA CYS A 159 3.09 -14.97 -9.51
C CYS A 159 2.32 -16.30 -9.35
N TYR A 160 1.81 -16.85 -10.45
CA TYR A 160 1.14 -18.15 -10.47
C TYR A 160 2.07 -19.31 -10.09
N VAL A 161 3.34 -19.27 -10.54
CA VAL A 161 4.34 -20.31 -10.22
C VAL A 161 4.75 -20.26 -8.74
N GLY A 162 4.80 -19.07 -8.14
CA GLY A 162 4.96 -18.91 -6.70
C GLY A 162 6.16 -18.06 -6.26
N ILE A 163 6.18 -17.78 -4.97
CA ILE A 163 7.05 -16.79 -4.30
C ILE A 163 8.57 -17.08 -4.45
N ASN A 164 8.98 -18.32 -4.55
CA ASN A 164 10.39 -18.70 -4.65
C ASN A 164 11.06 -18.18 -5.94
N LEU A 165 10.33 -18.11 -7.06
CA LEU A 165 10.83 -17.55 -8.30
C LEU A 165 10.94 -16.03 -8.21
N ILE A 166 9.97 -15.42 -7.55
CA ILE A 166 9.90 -13.98 -7.29
C ILE A 166 11.14 -13.53 -6.52
N GLU A 167 11.48 -14.17 -5.40
CA GLU A 167 12.63 -13.82 -4.56
C GLU A 167 13.96 -13.91 -5.32
N LYS A 168 14.13 -14.92 -6.16
CA LYS A 168 15.36 -15.10 -6.97
C LYS A 168 15.58 -13.97 -7.97
N ILE A 169 14.52 -13.37 -8.47
CA ILE A 169 14.57 -12.28 -9.46
C ILE A 169 14.72 -10.93 -8.74
N SER A 170 14.01 -10.74 -7.64
CA SER A 170 13.91 -9.47 -6.93
C SER A 170 15.23 -9.04 -6.27
N ASN A 171 15.91 -9.98 -5.60
CA ASN A 171 17.07 -9.66 -4.79
C ASN A 171 18.24 -9.03 -5.60
N PRO A 172 18.70 -9.58 -6.74
CA PRO A 172 19.77 -8.97 -7.52
C PRO A 172 19.33 -7.67 -8.22
N ALA A 173 18.09 -7.58 -8.68
CA ALA A 173 17.56 -6.40 -9.33
C ALA A 173 17.58 -5.17 -8.42
N MET A 174 17.20 -5.35 -7.18
CA MET A 174 17.14 -4.30 -6.16
C MET A 174 18.52 -3.71 -5.86
N VAL A 175 19.53 -4.57 -5.67
CA VAL A 175 20.91 -4.13 -5.42
C VAL A 175 21.41 -3.31 -6.61
N LEU A 176 21.18 -3.79 -7.84
CA LEU A 176 21.58 -3.09 -9.06
C LEU A 176 20.92 -1.71 -9.18
N LEU A 177 19.61 -1.62 -8.90
CA LEU A 177 18.87 -0.36 -8.93
C LEU A 177 19.40 0.67 -7.92
N ILE A 178 19.71 0.26 -6.70
CA ILE A 178 20.26 1.16 -5.69
C ILE A 178 21.58 1.75 -6.17
N PHE A 179 22.52 0.92 -6.63
CA PHE A 179 23.83 1.37 -7.08
C PHE A 179 23.73 2.31 -8.29
N ILE A 180 22.95 1.94 -9.31
CA ILE A 180 22.74 2.77 -10.50
C ILE A 180 22.13 4.12 -10.11
N SER A 181 21.16 4.10 -9.22
CA SER A 181 20.44 5.30 -8.83
C SER A 181 21.30 6.25 -8.00
N ILE A 182 22.06 5.74 -7.04
CA ILE A 182 23.02 6.53 -6.28
C ILE A 182 24.08 7.13 -7.22
N TYR A 183 24.65 6.32 -8.10
CA TYR A 183 25.60 6.79 -9.10
C TYR A 183 24.99 7.89 -9.98
N ALA A 184 23.80 7.68 -10.52
CA ALA A 184 23.11 8.65 -11.36
C ALA A 184 22.86 9.97 -10.63
N ILE A 185 22.45 9.94 -9.35
CA ILE A 185 22.28 11.15 -8.54
C ILE A 185 23.57 11.96 -8.48
N PHE A 186 24.66 11.34 -8.00
CA PHE A 186 25.94 12.06 -7.83
C PHE A 186 26.49 12.55 -9.16
N TYR A 187 26.45 11.73 -10.23
CA TYR A 187 26.88 12.13 -11.56
C TYR A 187 26.13 13.37 -12.04
N ASN A 188 24.83 13.38 -11.88
CA ASN A 188 23.99 14.44 -12.41
C ASN A 188 24.02 15.74 -11.60
N ILE A 189 24.08 15.63 -10.29
CA ILE A 189 24.29 16.80 -9.43
C ILE A 189 25.64 17.46 -9.76
N SER A 190 26.69 16.67 -10.03
CA SER A 190 27.99 17.22 -10.46
C SER A 190 27.91 17.91 -11.81
N LYS A 191 27.15 17.38 -12.77
CA LYS A 191 26.97 17.98 -14.11
C LYS A 191 26.20 19.29 -14.10
N VAL A 192 25.27 19.47 -13.19
CA VAL A 192 24.48 20.71 -13.03
C VAL A 192 25.26 21.78 -12.26
N GLY A 193 26.43 21.47 -11.71
CA GLY A 193 27.24 22.42 -10.93
C GLY A 193 27.05 22.31 -9.42
N GLY A 194 26.59 21.17 -8.94
CA GLY A 194 26.40 20.85 -7.52
C GLY A 194 25.00 21.13 -6.99
N TRP A 195 24.83 20.86 -5.71
CA TRP A 195 23.52 20.93 -5.04
C TRP A 195 22.89 22.32 -5.04
N SER A 196 23.69 23.39 -4.93
CA SER A 196 23.19 24.77 -4.96
C SER A 196 22.59 25.11 -6.34
N ALA A 197 23.32 24.82 -7.42
CA ALA A 197 22.85 25.03 -8.77
C ALA A 197 21.60 24.17 -9.10
N PHE A 198 21.58 22.94 -8.62
CA PHE A 198 20.41 22.08 -8.74
C PHE A 198 19.18 22.68 -8.04
N ASN A 199 19.33 23.16 -6.80
CA ASN A 199 18.21 23.79 -6.08
C ASN A 199 17.72 25.07 -6.78
N SER A 200 18.62 25.91 -7.30
CA SER A 200 18.24 27.09 -8.09
C SER A 200 17.42 26.70 -9.32
N LYS A 201 17.83 25.63 -10.03
CA LYS A 201 17.09 25.10 -11.17
C LYS A 201 15.67 24.64 -10.76
N THR A 202 15.52 23.99 -9.60
CA THR A 202 14.18 23.57 -9.13
C THR A 202 13.27 24.75 -8.80
N ILE A 203 13.82 25.83 -8.26
CA ILE A 203 13.07 27.09 -7.99
C ILE A 203 12.59 27.71 -9.30
N GLU A 204 13.46 27.80 -10.31
CA GLU A 204 13.13 28.31 -11.62
C GLU A 204 12.05 27.50 -12.32
N MET A 205 12.20 26.16 -12.34
CA MET A 205 11.21 25.24 -12.92
C MET A 205 9.86 25.35 -12.22
N ALA A 206 9.82 25.39 -10.89
CA ALA A 206 8.58 25.52 -10.12
C ALA A 206 7.88 26.88 -10.40
N ALA A 207 8.65 27.95 -10.54
CA ALA A 207 8.10 29.28 -10.87
C ALA A 207 7.53 29.34 -12.30
N GLY A 208 8.12 28.60 -13.24
CA GLY A 208 7.68 28.54 -14.65
C GLY A 208 6.67 27.42 -14.94
N ALA A 209 6.23 26.68 -13.94
CA ALA A 209 5.31 25.55 -14.14
C ALA A 209 3.90 26.00 -14.53
N ASP A 210 3.30 25.32 -15.49
CA ASP A 210 1.90 25.53 -15.87
C ASP A 210 0.97 25.30 -14.66
N GLY A 211 0.18 26.30 -14.29
CA GLY A 211 -0.66 26.29 -13.10
C GLY A 211 0.05 26.73 -11.81
N GLY A 212 1.33 27.10 -11.88
CA GLY A 212 2.15 27.56 -10.75
C GLY A 212 2.73 26.43 -9.89
N PRO A 213 3.46 26.78 -8.81
CA PRO A 213 4.07 25.81 -7.91
C PRO A 213 3.02 24.91 -7.22
N MET A 214 3.36 23.63 -7.08
CA MET A 214 2.50 22.68 -6.33
C MET A 214 2.44 23.07 -4.84
N SER A 215 1.25 22.99 -4.24
CA SER A 215 1.10 23.25 -2.81
C SER A 215 1.74 22.14 -1.96
N MET A 216 2.24 22.51 -0.76
CA MET A 216 2.81 21.57 0.18
C MET A 216 1.82 20.45 0.54
N ALA A 217 0.56 20.80 0.77
CA ALA A 217 -0.48 19.82 1.10
C ALA A 217 -0.73 18.82 -0.04
N THR A 218 -0.75 19.28 -1.30
CA THR A 218 -0.89 18.42 -2.48
C THR A 218 0.29 17.45 -2.58
N ALA A 219 1.52 17.94 -2.42
CA ALA A 219 2.71 17.09 -2.49
C ALA A 219 2.72 16.04 -1.37
N ILE A 220 2.44 16.43 -0.12
CA ILE A 220 2.30 15.49 1.00
C ILE A 220 1.21 14.46 0.72
N ASN A 221 0.07 14.89 0.19
CA ASN A 221 -1.04 13.98 -0.14
C ASN A 221 -0.67 12.97 -1.22
N LEU A 222 0.09 13.37 -2.25
CA LEU A 222 0.62 12.45 -3.26
C LEU A 222 1.60 11.43 -2.66
N VAL A 223 2.51 11.87 -1.78
CA VAL A 223 3.44 10.98 -1.08
C VAL A 223 2.66 9.96 -0.24
N ILE A 224 1.67 10.40 0.54
CA ILE A 224 0.82 9.49 1.32
C ILE A 224 0.07 8.53 0.38
N GLY A 225 -0.57 9.03 -0.67
CA GLY A 225 -1.32 8.25 -1.64
C GLY A 225 -0.49 7.17 -2.32
N SER A 226 0.81 7.43 -2.54
CA SER A 226 1.70 6.50 -3.24
C SER A 226 1.81 5.11 -2.58
N TRP A 227 1.70 5.05 -1.24
CA TRP A 227 1.91 3.80 -0.52
C TRP A 227 0.93 3.56 0.65
N ILE A 228 -0.14 4.34 0.75
CA ILE A 228 -1.13 4.21 1.85
C ILE A 228 -1.83 2.85 1.86
N ALA A 229 -2.09 2.26 0.70
CA ALA A 229 -2.67 0.92 0.62
C ALA A 229 -1.77 -0.11 1.31
N GLY A 230 -0.46 -0.02 1.08
CA GLY A 230 0.52 -0.84 1.79
C GLY A 230 0.53 -0.56 3.30
N ALA A 231 0.47 0.71 3.71
CA ALA A 231 0.46 1.09 5.12
C ALA A 231 -0.76 0.54 5.88
N VAL A 232 -1.90 0.40 5.21
CA VAL A 232 -3.11 -0.20 5.80
C VAL A 232 -3.05 -1.72 5.82
N LEU A 233 -2.25 -2.35 4.92
CA LEU A 233 -2.10 -3.81 4.80
C LEU A 233 -0.93 -4.40 5.61
N THR A 234 -0.33 -3.63 6.50
CA THR A 234 0.89 -4.03 7.23
C THR A 234 0.70 -5.21 8.16
N SER A 235 -0.53 -5.50 8.62
CA SER A 235 -0.82 -6.67 9.46
C SER A 235 -0.38 -8.00 8.81
N ASP A 236 -0.45 -8.12 7.49
CA ASP A 236 -0.06 -9.31 6.76
C ASP A 236 1.43 -9.64 6.91
N PHE A 237 2.26 -8.64 7.19
CA PHE A 237 3.70 -8.79 7.35
C PHE A 237 4.14 -8.74 8.81
N THR A 238 3.55 -7.85 9.62
CA THR A 238 3.93 -7.70 11.03
C THR A 238 3.55 -8.91 11.89
N ARG A 239 2.56 -9.70 11.47
CA ARG A 239 2.19 -10.98 12.12
C ARG A 239 3.35 -11.96 12.23
N PHE A 240 4.35 -11.85 11.35
CA PHE A 240 5.53 -12.71 11.36
C PHE A 240 6.61 -12.26 12.35
N ALA A 241 6.49 -11.10 12.98
CA ALA A 241 7.52 -10.57 13.88
C ALA A 241 7.41 -11.20 15.27
N LYS A 242 8.57 -11.63 15.83
CA LYS A 242 8.68 -12.07 17.22
C LYS A 242 8.80 -10.91 18.21
N ASN A 243 9.25 -9.74 17.73
CA ASN A 243 9.50 -8.57 18.55
C ASN A 243 8.88 -7.34 17.91
N LYS A 244 8.20 -6.50 18.72
CA LYS A 244 7.56 -5.27 18.24
C LYS A 244 8.54 -4.29 17.59
N TRP A 245 9.74 -4.16 18.11
CA TRP A 245 10.76 -3.28 17.55
C TRP A 245 11.25 -3.74 16.19
N VAL A 246 11.28 -5.06 15.95
CA VAL A 246 11.56 -5.63 14.62
C VAL A 246 10.43 -5.31 13.65
N ALA A 247 9.17 -5.42 14.08
CA ALA A 247 8.02 -5.02 13.26
C ALA A 247 8.08 -3.53 12.91
N ILE A 248 8.30 -2.65 13.90
CA ILE A 248 8.42 -1.21 13.69
C ILE A 248 9.62 -0.89 12.79
N GLY A 249 10.78 -1.52 13.00
CA GLY A 249 11.98 -1.33 12.18
C GLY A 249 11.76 -1.74 10.73
N MET A 250 11.07 -2.84 10.48
CA MET A 250 10.66 -3.27 9.13
C MET A 250 9.78 -2.20 8.45
N LEU A 251 8.78 -1.67 9.17
CA LEU A 251 7.89 -0.64 8.65
C LEU A 251 8.63 0.69 8.42
N ALA A 252 9.55 1.07 9.30
CA ALA A 252 10.37 2.26 9.13
C ALA A 252 11.27 2.16 7.88
N ILE A 253 11.87 1.00 7.63
CA ILE A 253 12.64 0.75 6.41
C ILE A 253 11.72 0.87 5.20
N CYS A 254 10.55 0.20 5.22
CA CYS A 254 9.62 0.16 4.10
C CYS A 254 9.03 1.54 3.75
N PHE A 255 8.48 2.25 4.73
CA PHE A 255 7.68 3.46 4.50
C PHE A 255 8.44 4.77 4.64
N PHE A 256 9.67 4.75 5.15
CA PHE A 256 10.49 5.94 5.27
C PHE A 256 11.77 5.84 4.45
N PHE A 257 12.71 4.99 4.86
CA PHE A 257 14.04 4.98 4.22
C PHE A 257 13.96 4.70 2.72
N THR A 258 13.22 3.69 2.30
CA THR A 258 13.11 3.35 0.88
C THR A 258 12.30 4.41 0.12
N GLN A 259 11.22 4.92 0.69
CA GLN A 259 10.39 5.92 0.02
C GLN A 259 11.10 7.28 -0.10
N VAL A 260 11.76 7.76 0.95
CA VAL A 260 12.56 8.99 0.88
C VAL A 260 13.64 8.88 -0.19
N LEU A 261 14.32 7.73 -0.26
CA LEU A 261 15.33 7.48 -1.28
C LEU A 261 14.71 7.52 -2.69
N LEU A 262 13.65 6.76 -2.94
CA LEU A 262 13.03 6.62 -4.26
C LEU A 262 12.40 7.93 -4.74
N ILE A 263 11.66 8.63 -3.88
CA ILE A 263 11.04 9.91 -4.23
C ILE A 263 12.11 10.96 -4.51
N GLY A 264 13.16 11.02 -3.68
CA GLY A 264 14.29 11.90 -3.91
C GLY A 264 14.99 11.67 -5.24
N MET A 265 15.21 10.38 -5.58
CA MET A 265 15.80 9.98 -6.86
C MET A 265 14.93 10.35 -8.05
N GLY A 266 13.63 10.07 -7.95
CA GLY A 266 12.67 10.44 -9.00
C GLY A 266 12.61 11.93 -9.23
N ALA A 267 12.59 12.75 -8.16
CA ALA A 267 12.59 14.20 -8.24
C ALA A 267 13.86 14.76 -8.92
N ILE A 268 15.04 14.25 -8.51
CA ILE A 268 16.31 14.67 -9.12
C ILE A 268 16.35 14.28 -10.60
N GLY A 269 15.96 13.04 -10.91
CA GLY A 269 15.90 12.56 -12.28
C GLY A 269 15.02 13.43 -13.18
N ALA A 270 13.79 13.73 -12.74
CA ALA A 270 12.84 14.52 -13.52
C ALA A 270 13.27 15.98 -13.74
N VAL A 271 13.82 16.62 -12.73
CA VAL A 271 14.34 18.01 -12.83
C VAL A 271 15.48 18.10 -13.84
N ILE A 272 16.29 17.07 -13.95
CA ILE A 272 17.47 17.09 -14.84
C ILE A 272 17.09 16.68 -16.26
N SER A 273 16.24 15.65 -16.41
CA SER A 273 15.83 15.12 -17.73
C SER A 273 14.65 15.85 -18.36
N GLY A 274 13.88 16.60 -17.59
CA GLY A 274 12.60 17.15 -18.03
C GLY A 274 11.49 16.11 -18.18
N SER A 275 11.70 14.88 -17.72
CA SER A 275 10.74 13.77 -17.81
C SER A 275 10.71 12.98 -16.51
N TYR A 276 9.52 12.51 -16.10
CA TYR A 276 9.38 11.55 -15.00
C TYR A 276 9.91 10.14 -15.34
N ASP A 277 10.27 9.90 -16.61
CA ASP A 277 10.85 8.64 -17.07
C ASP A 277 12.36 8.60 -16.78
N PHE A 278 12.70 7.97 -15.66
CA PHE A 278 14.07 7.80 -15.22
C PHE A 278 14.95 7.00 -16.22
N THR A 279 14.36 6.13 -17.01
CA THR A 279 15.11 5.35 -18.00
C THR A 279 15.57 6.21 -19.16
N GLN A 280 14.73 7.09 -19.68
CA GLN A 280 15.10 8.03 -20.73
C GLN A 280 16.25 8.95 -20.31
N TYR A 281 16.22 9.37 -19.04
CA TYR A 281 17.30 10.14 -18.47
C TYR A 281 18.64 9.40 -18.52
N LEU A 282 18.69 8.13 -18.14
CA LEU A 282 19.93 7.34 -18.18
C LEU A 282 20.37 7.03 -19.62
N PHE A 283 19.45 6.92 -20.59
CA PHE A 283 19.79 6.88 -22.02
C PHE A 283 20.47 8.17 -22.49
N GLY A 284 20.10 9.31 -21.96
CA GLY A 284 20.77 10.60 -22.24
C GLY A 284 22.21 10.68 -21.76
N ILE A 285 22.59 9.88 -20.74
CA ILE A 285 23.98 9.80 -20.27
C ILE A 285 24.80 8.90 -21.18
N SER A 286 24.32 7.68 -21.44
CA SER A 286 24.98 6.67 -22.28
C SER A 286 23.98 5.59 -22.70
N PRO A 287 24.01 5.12 -23.95
CA PRO A 287 23.16 3.99 -24.39
C PRO A 287 23.31 2.74 -23.52
N VAL A 288 24.53 2.44 -23.07
CA VAL A 288 24.78 1.29 -22.18
C VAL A 288 24.10 1.47 -20.83
N MET A 289 24.22 2.66 -20.23
CA MET A 289 23.54 2.96 -18.98
C MET A 289 22.03 2.94 -19.13
N GLY A 290 21.49 3.42 -20.24
CA GLY A 290 20.08 3.35 -20.57
C GLY A 290 19.57 1.90 -20.66
N ILE A 291 20.29 1.01 -21.32
CA ILE A 291 19.93 -0.41 -21.41
C ILE A 291 19.96 -1.08 -20.02
N ILE A 292 21.02 -0.84 -19.25
CA ILE A 292 21.14 -1.39 -17.89
C ILE A 292 19.99 -0.88 -17.01
N ALA A 293 19.66 0.41 -17.11
CA ALA A 293 18.55 1.01 -16.38
C ALA A 293 17.20 0.41 -16.79
N LEU A 294 16.97 0.22 -18.09
CA LEU A 294 15.74 -0.38 -18.61
C LEU A 294 15.54 -1.80 -18.09
N ILE A 295 16.60 -2.61 -18.08
CA ILE A 295 16.57 -3.96 -17.51
C ILE A 295 16.28 -3.89 -15.99
N ALA A 296 16.99 -3.04 -15.28
CA ALA A 296 16.82 -2.87 -13.84
C ALA A 296 15.41 -2.38 -13.47
N MET A 297 14.86 -1.42 -14.21
CA MET A 297 13.49 -0.93 -14.06
C MET A 297 12.46 -2.02 -14.37
N THR A 298 12.68 -2.81 -15.44
CA THR A 298 11.81 -3.95 -15.75
C THR A 298 11.78 -4.97 -14.62
N LEU A 299 12.93 -5.29 -14.04
CA LEU A 299 13.02 -6.17 -12.89
C LEU A 299 12.34 -5.59 -11.64
N ALA A 300 12.47 -4.29 -11.41
CA ALA A 300 11.79 -3.60 -10.30
C ALA A 300 10.26 -3.58 -10.48
N MET A 301 9.79 -3.29 -11.71
CA MET A 301 8.37 -3.38 -12.05
C MET A 301 7.86 -4.81 -11.89
N TRP A 302 8.64 -5.81 -12.29
CA TRP A 302 8.30 -7.22 -12.13
C TRP A 302 8.13 -7.60 -10.66
N THR A 303 9.04 -7.16 -9.78
CA THR A 303 8.93 -7.42 -8.33
C THR A 303 7.72 -6.73 -7.72
N SER A 304 7.47 -5.47 -8.10
CA SER A 304 6.29 -4.71 -7.68
C SER A 304 4.99 -5.39 -8.15
N SER A 305 4.96 -5.86 -9.40
CA SER A 305 3.84 -6.63 -9.94
C SER A 305 3.53 -7.88 -9.14
N ASN A 306 4.56 -8.63 -8.75
CA ASN A 306 4.37 -9.86 -7.97
C ASN A 306 3.70 -9.57 -6.61
N THR A 307 4.11 -8.50 -5.92
CA THR A 307 3.50 -8.06 -4.67
C THR A 307 2.06 -7.57 -4.90
N ASN A 308 1.84 -6.79 -5.96
CA ASN A 308 0.52 -6.28 -6.34
C ASN A 308 -0.44 -7.38 -6.78
N LEU A 309 0.03 -8.53 -7.22
CA LEU A 309 -0.82 -9.67 -7.55
C LEU A 309 -1.03 -10.60 -6.35
N TYR A 310 0.00 -10.80 -5.51
CA TYR A 310 -0.08 -11.70 -4.37
C TYR A 310 -1.15 -11.26 -3.36
N LEU A 311 -1.09 -9.99 -2.92
CA LEU A 311 -2.00 -9.46 -1.89
C LEU A 311 -3.49 -9.53 -2.29
N PRO A 312 -3.93 -9.01 -3.45
CA PRO A 312 -5.33 -9.09 -3.83
C PRO A 312 -5.76 -10.52 -4.14
N SER A 313 -4.86 -11.36 -4.65
CA SER A 313 -5.18 -12.77 -4.91
C SER A 313 -5.47 -13.54 -3.63
N THR A 314 -4.77 -13.26 -2.53
CA THR A 314 -5.08 -13.84 -1.22
C THR A 314 -6.46 -13.36 -0.72
N GLN A 315 -6.78 -12.08 -0.90
CA GLN A 315 -8.08 -11.54 -0.51
C GLN A 315 -9.23 -12.09 -1.37
N VAL A 316 -9.05 -12.15 -2.70
CA VAL A 316 -10.05 -12.74 -3.62
C VAL A 316 -10.26 -14.22 -3.30
N ALA A 317 -9.19 -14.97 -3.08
CA ALA A 317 -9.25 -16.38 -2.69
C ALA A 317 -10.05 -16.55 -1.39
N ALA A 318 -9.80 -15.72 -0.37
CA ALA A 318 -10.49 -15.74 0.90
C ALA A 318 -11.99 -15.36 0.80
N ILE A 319 -12.30 -14.26 0.10
CA ILE A 319 -13.68 -13.75 -0.03
C ILE A 319 -14.56 -14.72 -0.84
N PHE A 320 -14.03 -15.21 -1.96
CA PHE A 320 -14.80 -16.04 -2.91
C PHE A 320 -14.61 -17.54 -2.69
N LYS A 321 -13.84 -17.96 -1.67
CA LYS A 321 -13.51 -19.35 -1.37
C LYS A 321 -13.01 -20.08 -2.61
N ARG A 322 -11.97 -19.53 -3.26
CA ARG A 322 -11.34 -20.07 -4.46
C ARG A 322 -9.86 -20.37 -4.22
N PRO A 323 -9.25 -21.29 -4.97
CA PRO A 323 -7.82 -21.53 -4.91
C PRO A 323 -7.02 -20.27 -5.25
N PHE A 324 -5.91 -20.04 -4.55
CA PHE A 324 -5.03 -18.89 -4.77
C PHE A 324 -4.63 -18.72 -6.24
N LYS A 325 -4.27 -19.81 -6.92
CA LYS A 325 -3.88 -19.82 -8.34
C LYS A 325 -4.96 -19.26 -9.27
N VAL A 326 -6.23 -19.55 -8.98
CA VAL A 326 -7.37 -19.02 -9.74
C VAL A 326 -7.49 -17.52 -9.53
N ALA A 327 -7.36 -17.07 -8.28
CA ALA A 327 -7.41 -15.66 -7.94
C ALA A 327 -6.26 -14.89 -8.61
N VAL A 328 -5.03 -15.43 -8.65
CA VAL A 328 -3.88 -14.83 -9.36
C VAL A 328 -4.18 -14.62 -10.83
N VAL A 329 -4.76 -15.61 -11.51
CA VAL A 329 -5.11 -15.49 -12.94
C VAL A 329 -6.15 -14.41 -13.16
N ILE A 330 -7.21 -14.37 -12.35
CA ILE A 330 -8.27 -13.35 -12.45
C ILE A 330 -7.69 -11.95 -12.22
N CYS A 331 -7.00 -11.76 -11.11
CA CYS A 331 -6.38 -10.48 -10.77
C CYS A 331 -5.33 -10.05 -11.80
N GLY A 332 -4.51 -11.01 -12.26
CA GLY A 332 -3.49 -10.77 -13.26
C GLY A 332 -4.06 -10.33 -14.61
N LEU A 333 -5.13 -10.98 -15.08
CA LEU A 333 -5.81 -10.59 -16.31
C LEU A 333 -6.44 -9.19 -16.20
N ILE A 334 -7.11 -8.89 -15.09
CA ILE A 334 -7.69 -7.56 -14.86
C ILE A 334 -6.60 -6.49 -14.88
N GLY A 335 -5.53 -6.66 -14.10
CA GLY A 335 -4.43 -5.70 -14.04
C GLY A 335 -3.68 -5.57 -15.39
N THR A 336 -3.51 -6.68 -16.12
CA THR A 336 -2.93 -6.68 -17.47
C THR A 336 -3.76 -5.86 -18.45
N MET A 337 -5.08 -6.05 -18.45
CA MET A 337 -5.98 -5.28 -19.32
C MET A 337 -5.98 -3.79 -18.96
N LEU A 338 -6.05 -3.45 -17.67
CA LEU A 338 -5.91 -2.05 -17.24
C LEU A 338 -4.63 -1.43 -17.78
N GLY A 339 -3.48 -2.11 -17.66
CA GLY A 339 -2.21 -1.62 -18.17
C GLY A 339 -2.17 -1.50 -19.69
N ALA A 340 -2.68 -2.50 -20.41
CA ALA A 340 -2.71 -2.53 -21.87
C ALA A 340 -3.62 -1.45 -22.49
N PHE A 341 -4.68 -1.05 -21.78
CA PHE A 341 -5.56 0.06 -22.16
C PHE A 341 -5.08 1.44 -21.69
N GLY A 342 -3.80 1.57 -21.27
CA GLY A 342 -3.19 2.87 -20.99
C GLY A 342 -3.51 3.45 -19.61
N PHE A 343 -3.95 2.65 -18.63
CA PHE A 343 -4.26 3.14 -17.29
C PHE A 343 -3.06 3.85 -16.61
N PHE A 344 -1.85 3.62 -17.10
CA PHE A 344 -0.63 4.30 -16.64
C PHE A 344 -0.72 5.82 -16.76
N GLU A 345 -1.41 6.36 -17.78
CA GLU A 345 -1.61 7.80 -17.98
C GLU A 345 -2.44 8.45 -16.85
N GLN A 346 -3.28 7.65 -16.19
CA GLN A 346 -4.11 8.09 -15.08
C GLN A 346 -3.39 8.06 -13.72
N PHE A 347 -2.07 7.83 -13.71
CA PHE A 347 -1.30 7.64 -12.47
C PHE A 347 -1.56 8.70 -11.41
N SER A 348 -1.42 10.00 -11.74
CA SER A 348 -1.58 11.08 -10.78
C SER A 348 -3.02 11.18 -10.24
N SER A 349 -4.02 11.06 -11.12
CA SER A 349 -5.43 11.06 -10.72
C SER A 349 -5.78 9.86 -9.84
N PHE A 350 -5.23 8.70 -10.18
CA PHE A 350 -5.41 7.47 -9.42
C PHE A 350 -4.81 7.57 -8.02
N ILE A 351 -3.59 8.10 -7.88
CA ILE A 351 -2.95 8.32 -6.58
C ILE A 351 -3.77 9.32 -5.73
N GLY A 352 -4.29 10.38 -6.33
CA GLY A 352 -5.18 11.32 -5.66
C GLY A 352 -6.45 10.63 -5.13
N GLY A 353 -7.07 9.77 -5.93
CA GLY A 353 -8.23 8.98 -5.53
C GLY A 353 -7.93 8.00 -4.38
N ILE A 354 -6.78 7.33 -4.43
CA ILE A 354 -6.31 6.45 -3.34
C ILE A 354 -6.14 7.23 -2.03
N ALA A 355 -5.47 8.39 -2.12
CA ALA A 355 -5.25 9.26 -0.97
C ALA A 355 -6.56 9.77 -0.35
N ALA A 356 -7.64 9.82 -1.13
CA ALA A 356 -8.96 10.20 -0.63
C ALA A 356 -9.70 9.07 0.09
N VAL A 357 -9.60 7.84 -0.41
CA VAL A 357 -10.48 6.73 0.01
C VAL A 357 -9.82 5.82 1.04
N ILE A 358 -8.54 5.49 0.86
CA ILE A 358 -7.90 4.42 1.66
C ILE A 358 -7.56 4.85 3.09
N PRO A 359 -7.01 6.06 3.36
CA PRO A 359 -6.66 6.45 4.73
C PRO A 359 -7.83 6.37 5.72
N PRO A 360 -9.06 6.87 5.39
CA PRO A 360 -10.20 6.77 6.27
C PRO A 360 -10.61 5.34 6.65
N LEU A 361 -10.33 4.35 5.80
CA LEU A 361 -10.63 2.95 6.11
C LEU A 361 -9.80 2.40 7.27
N ALA A 362 -8.62 2.97 7.55
CA ALA A 362 -7.83 2.60 8.71
C ALA A 362 -8.36 3.20 10.02
N GLY A 363 -9.10 4.31 9.96
CA GLY A 363 -9.56 5.06 11.13
C GLY A 363 -10.30 4.22 12.16
N PRO A 364 -11.33 3.44 11.79
CA PRO A 364 -12.06 2.57 12.72
C PRO A 364 -11.17 1.54 13.40
N MET A 365 -10.26 0.90 12.64
CA MET A 365 -9.34 -0.09 13.19
C MET A 365 -8.36 0.55 14.19
N ILE A 366 -7.84 1.73 13.89
CA ILE A 366 -6.96 2.48 14.79
C ILE A 366 -7.73 2.89 16.06
N ALA A 367 -8.91 3.48 15.92
CA ALA A 367 -9.70 3.95 17.05
C ALA A 367 -10.16 2.80 17.96
N ASP A 368 -10.64 1.71 17.38
CA ASP A 368 -11.15 0.57 18.13
C ASP A 368 -10.03 -0.15 18.89
N PHE A 369 -8.93 -0.46 18.20
CA PHE A 369 -7.83 -1.21 18.81
C PHE A 369 -7.06 -0.39 19.86
N TRP A 370 -6.69 0.84 19.55
CA TRP A 370 -5.80 1.63 20.41
C TRP A 370 -6.52 2.40 21.50
N ILE A 371 -7.71 2.94 21.21
CA ILE A 371 -8.40 3.85 22.12
C ILE A 371 -9.51 3.12 22.90
N VAL A 372 -10.39 2.38 22.21
CA VAL A 372 -11.53 1.74 22.86
C VAL A 372 -11.09 0.50 23.63
N HIS A 373 -10.34 -0.39 23.03
CA HIS A 373 -9.96 -1.68 23.60
C HIS A 373 -8.52 -1.76 24.12
N LEU A 374 -7.74 -0.65 24.04
CA LEU A 374 -6.39 -0.53 24.62
C LEU A 374 -5.49 -1.73 24.29
N THR A 375 -5.47 -2.12 23.03
CA THR A 375 -4.69 -3.26 22.45
C THR A 375 -5.10 -4.67 22.93
N LYS A 376 -6.25 -4.81 23.58
CA LYS A 376 -6.71 -6.07 24.18
C LYS A 376 -7.59 -6.92 23.26
N TYR A 377 -7.29 -7.01 21.96
CA TYR A 377 -7.95 -7.96 21.08
C TYR A 377 -7.54 -9.39 21.41
N GLU A 378 -8.50 -10.31 21.46
CA GLU A 378 -8.28 -11.74 21.69
C GLU A 378 -8.93 -12.56 20.58
N VAL A 379 -8.17 -13.49 20.00
CA VAL A 379 -8.61 -14.30 18.86
C VAL A 379 -9.80 -15.20 19.20
N LYS A 380 -9.98 -15.59 20.47
CA LYS A 380 -11.12 -16.41 20.94
C LYS A 380 -12.49 -15.79 20.61
N TYR A 381 -12.57 -14.45 20.48
CA TYR A 381 -13.81 -13.75 20.14
C TYR A 381 -14.08 -13.61 18.65
N LEU A 382 -13.18 -14.09 17.78
CA LEU A 382 -13.27 -13.89 16.33
C LEU A 382 -14.59 -14.43 15.76
N ASP A 383 -15.04 -15.59 16.24
CA ASP A 383 -16.28 -16.23 15.80
C ASP A 383 -17.54 -15.63 16.43
N GLN A 384 -17.38 -14.81 17.48
CA GLN A 384 -18.47 -14.16 18.19
C GLN A 384 -18.73 -12.72 17.73
N LEU A 385 -17.85 -12.16 16.85
CA LEU A 385 -17.98 -10.82 16.32
C LEU A 385 -19.33 -10.64 15.58
N PRO A 386 -19.92 -9.44 15.64
CA PRO A 386 -21.15 -9.14 14.89
C PRO A 386 -20.90 -9.18 13.39
N GLU A 387 -21.98 -9.36 12.62
CA GLU A 387 -21.91 -9.37 11.15
C GLU A 387 -21.35 -8.06 10.59
N ILE A 388 -21.82 -6.93 11.12
CA ILE A 388 -21.38 -5.58 10.72
C ILE A 388 -21.23 -4.73 11.99
N ASN A 389 -20.10 -4.01 12.09
CA ASN A 389 -19.90 -2.96 13.07
C ASN A 389 -20.34 -1.62 12.45
N ILE A 390 -21.56 -1.19 12.74
CA ILE A 390 -22.16 0.03 12.17
C ILE A 390 -21.31 1.27 12.44
N PRO A 391 -20.79 1.53 13.67
CA PRO A 391 -19.88 2.63 13.94
C PRO A 391 -18.70 2.72 12.97
N SER A 392 -18.10 1.59 12.57
CA SER A 392 -16.99 1.56 11.63
C SER A 392 -17.38 1.99 10.21
N VAL A 393 -18.55 1.56 9.76
CA VAL A 393 -19.05 1.93 8.43
C VAL A 393 -19.36 3.44 8.38
N ILE A 394 -20.02 3.96 9.41
CA ILE A 394 -20.32 5.42 9.55
C ILE A 394 -19.00 6.20 9.52
N ALA A 395 -18.05 5.80 10.33
CA ALA A 395 -16.77 6.47 10.49
C ALA A 395 -15.94 6.51 9.20
N ALA A 396 -15.79 5.36 8.55
CA ALA A 396 -15.05 5.27 7.29
C ALA A 396 -15.73 6.11 6.19
N SER A 397 -17.05 6.02 6.07
CA SER A 397 -17.83 6.82 5.11
C SER A 397 -17.69 8.32 5.36
N ALA A 398 -17.78 8.76 6.62
CA ALA A 398 -17.61 10.17 6.99
C ALA A 398 -16.20 10.68 6.64
N GLY A 399 -15.16 9.88 6.93
CA GLY A 399 -13.79 10.23 6.58
C GLY A 399 -13.58 10.33 5.07
N ILE A 400 -14.11 9.40 4.28
CA ILE A 400 -14.07 9.44 2.81
C ILE A 400 -14.78 10.71 2.29
N ILE A 401 -15.99 11.00 2.78
CA ILE A 401 -16.73 12.18 2.39
C ILE A 401 -15.94 13.45 2.72
N ALA A 402 -15.36 13.56 3.92
CA ALA A 402 -14.56 14.70 4.31
C ALA A 402 -13.35 14.93 3.38
N THR A 403 -12.68 13.84 3.00
CA THR A 403 -11.55 13.92 2.06
C THR A 403 -12.02 14.35 0.67
N LEU A 404 -13.12 13.79 0.17
CA LEU A 404 -13.69 14.16 -1.12
C LEU A 404 -14.22 15.61 -1.14
N MET A 405 -14.75 16.10 -0.04
CA MET A 405 -15.11 17.52 0.10
C MET A 405 -13.88 18.44 0.05
N CYS A 406 -12.74 17.97 0.52
CA CYS A 406 -11.48 18.71 0.46
C CYS A 406 -10.86 18.73 -0.95
N THR A 407 -10.88 17.58 -1.66
CA THR A 407 -10.26 17.44 -3.00
C THR A 407 -11.19 17.78 -4.16
N GLY A 408 -12.51 17.70 -3.94
CA GLY A 408 -13.50 17.67 -5.01
C GLY A 408 -13.52 16.33 -5.75
N LEU A 409 -14.38 16.20 -6.70
CA LEU A 409 -14.47 15.09 -7.66
C LEU A 409 -14.71 15.67 -9.07
N PRO A 410 -13.66 16.12 -9.75
CA PRO A 410 -13.80 16.77 -11.07
C PRO A 410 -14.52 15.89 -12.10
N THR A 411 -14.33 14.57 -12.02
CA THR A 411 -14.96 13.59 -12.93
C THR A 411 -16.48 13.60 -12.90
N VAL A 412 -17.09 14.03 -11.79
CA VAL A 412 -18.54 14.17 -11.62
C VAL A 412 -18.99 15.61 -11.38
N GLY A 413 -18.09 16.59 -11.62
CA GLY A 413 -18.39 18.03 -11.51
C GLY A 413 -18.47 18.56 -10.09
N LEU A 414 -18.08 17.80 -9.07
CA LEU A 414 -18.07 18.26 -7.69
C LEU A 414 -16.82 19.10 -7.41
N GLN A 415 -17.03 20.38 -7.10
CA GLN A 415 -15.95 21.31 -6.72
C GLN A 415 -15.54 21.08 -5.25
N PRO A 416 -14.26 21.32 -4.92
CA PRO A 416 -13.82 21.31 -3.54
C PRO A 416 -14.56 22.35 -2.70
N VAL A 417 -14.85 22.01 -1.44
CA VAL A 417 -15.43 22.96 -0.49
C VAL A 417 -14.31 23.92 -0.03
N THR A 418 -14.44 25.20 -0.32
CA THR A 418 -13.39 26.23 -0.14
C THR A 418 -12.82 26.28 1.28
N VAL A 419 -13.62 26.04 2.30
CA VAL A 419 -13.18 26.03 3.71
C VAL A 419 -12.25 24.82 3.99
N LEU A 420 -12.44 23.70 3.32
CA LEU A 420 -11.62 22.49 3.47
C LEU A 420 -10.47 22.40 2.47
N ALA A 421 -10.59 23.06 1.34
CA ALA A 421 -9.58 23.06 0.26
C ALA A 421 -8.47 24.11 0.52
N GLN A 422 -7.99 24.20 1.75
CA GLN A 422 -6.93 25.16 2.11
C GLN A 422 -5.54 24.59 1.83
N PRO A 423 -4.54 25.41 1.44
CA PRO A 423 -3.19 24.93 1.09
C PRO A 423 -2.43 24.20 2.20
N TRP A 424 -2.88 24.31 3.45
CA TRP A 424 -2.29 23.63 4.62
C TRP A 424 -3.06 22.36 5.05
N ILE A 425 -4.25 22.12 4.51
CA ILE A 425 -5.04 20.95 4.85
C ILE A 425 -4.63 19.79 3.93
N VAL A 426 -4.03 18.76 4.50
CA VAL A 426 -3.71 17.52 3.77
C VAL A 426 -4.94 16.62 3.79
N PRO A 427 -5.57 16.36 2.63
CA PRO A 427 -6.86 15.67 2.55
C PRO A 427 -6.84 14.28 3.21
N SER A 428 -5.81 13.49 2.97
CA SER A 428 -5.67 12.14 3.53
C SER A 428 -5.57 12.15 5.07
N ILE A 429 -4.89 13.13 5.66
CA ILE A 429 -4.78 13.27 7.12
C ILE A 429 -6.14 13.68 7.70
N LEU A 430 -6.80 14.65 7.06
CA LEU A 430 -8.16 15.07 7.47
C LEU A 430 -9.11 13.88 7.49
N GLY A 431 -9.09 13.05 6.42
CA GLY A 431 -9.94 11.87 6.32
C GLY A 431 -9.73 10.86 7.45
N VAL A 432 -8.48 10.58 7.82
CA VAL A 432 -8.17 9.69 8.96
C VAL A 432 -8.68 10.27 10.27
N ILE A 433 -8.40 11.57 10.52
CA ILE A 433 -8.82 12.23 11.76
C ILE A 433 -10.35 12.21 11.88
N VAL A 434 -11.06 12.61 10.81
CA VAL A 434 -12.54 12.57 10.79
C VAL A 434 -13.05 11.15 11.03
N SER A 435 -12.45 10.15 10.39
CA SER A 435 -12.85 8.75 10.58
C SER A 435 -12.63 8.28 12.01
N VAL A 436 -11.49 8.58 12.64
CA VAL A 436 -11.23 8.24 14.06
C VAL A 436 -12.25 8.92 14.98
N VAL A 437 -12.48 10.23 14.83
CA VAL A 437 -13.41 11.00 15.64
C VAL A 437 -14.84 10.48 15.49
N MET A 438 -15.28 10.23 14.27
CA MET A 438 -16.62 9.71 13.99
C MET A 438 -16.81 8.28 14.49
N TYR A 439 -15.74 7.47 14.50
CA TYR A 439 -15.79 6.15 15.13
C TYR A 439 -16.03 6.27 16.63
N LEU A 440 -15.24 7.06 17.32
CA LEU A 440 -15.39 7.27 18.77
C LEU A 440 -16.78 7.85 19.11
N ALA A 441 -17.20 8.89 18.39
CA ALA A 441 -18.52 9.51 18.59
C ALA A 441 -19.65 8.49 18.41
N SER A 442 -19.69 7.76 17.30
CA SER A 442 -20.72 6.76 17.03
C SER A 442 -20.66 5.59 18.02
N PHE A 443 -19.46 5.11 18.37
CA PHE A 443 -19.27 4.05 19.35
C PHE A 443 -19.85 4.43 20.72
N TYR A 444 -19.53 5.62 21.25
CA TYR A 444 -20.04 6.06 22.54
C TYR A 444 -21.53 6.39 22.52
N VAL A 445 -22.07 6.90 21.41
CA VAL A 445 -23.53 7.06 21.23
C VAL A 445 -24.23 5.71 21.29
N PHE A 446 -23.74 4.70 20.57
CA PHE A 446 -24.32 3.35 20.61
C PHE A 446 -24.25 2.77 22.03
N LYS A 447 -23.12 2.93 22.70
CA LYS A 447 -22.96 2.50 24.10
C LYS A 447 -23.94 3.18 25.03
N ALA A 448 -24.15 4.49 24.90
CA ALA A 448 -25.12 5.25 25.70
C ALA A 448 -26.57 4.82 25.46
N LEU A 449 -26.88 4.35 24.25
CA LEU A 449 -28.18 3.79 23.90
C LEU A 449 -28.35 2.31 24.32
N GLY A 450 -27.35 1.72 24.98
CA GLY A 450 -27.37 0.31 25.35
C GLY A 450 -27.28 -0.64 24.20
N ILE A 451 -26.74 -0.22 23.04
CA ILE A 451 -26.56 -1.03 21.85
C ILE A 451 -25.09 -1.46 21.76
N PRO A 452 -24.73 -2.69 22.15
CA PRO A 452 -23.36 -3.17 22.03
C PRO A 452 -22.95 -3.28 20.56
N SER A 453 -21.72 -2.86 20.24
CA SER A 453 -21.23 -2.84 18.88
C SER A 453 -19.80 -3.40 18.77
N GLY A 454 -19.44 -3.92 17.60
CA GLY A 454 -18.10 -4.39 17.31
C GLY A 454 -17.60 -5.46 18.29
N TYR A 455 -16.35 -5.33 18.68
CA TYR A 455 -15.68 -6.26 19.59
C TYR A 455 -16.30 -6.26 21.01
N SER A 456 -16.82 -5.13 21.51
CA SER A 456 -17.54 -5.06 22.78
C SER A 456 -18.75 -5.98 22.83
N LYS A 457 -19.48 -6.12 21.71
CA LYS A 457 -20.62 -7.04 21.62
C LYS A 457 -20.18 -8.51 21.72
N ALA A 458 -19.00 -8.85 21.20
CA ALA A 458 -18.47 -10.21 21.30
C ALA A 458 -18.12 -10.57 22.75
N ILE A 459 -17.55 -9.63 23.51
CA ILE A 459 -17.21 -9.82 24.93
C ILE A 459 -18.49 -9.99 25.80
N GLU A 460 -19.53 -9.21 25.55
CA GLU A 460 -20.80 -9.31 26.30
C GLU A 460 -21.51 -10.64 26.06
N ASN A 461 -21.39 -11.22 24.87
CA ASN A 461 -22.00 -12.52 24.53
C ASN A 461 -21.30 -13.71 25.19
N GLU A 462 -20.08 -13.56 25.76
CA GLU A 462 -19.37 -14.65 26.47
C GLU A 462 -20.17 -15.21 27.64
N GLY A 463 -20.98 -14.38 28.30
CA GLY A 463 -21.85 -14.81 29.40
C GLY A 463 -23.03 -15.72 28.99
N THR A 464 -23.32 -15.84 27.69
CA THR A 464 -24.48 -16.58 27.17
C THR A 464 -24.14 -17.87 26.42
N HIS A 465 -22.88 -18.09 26.02
CA HIS A 465 -22.43 -19.28 25.31
C HIS A 465 -21.21 -19.89 26.00
N GLN A 466 -21.37 -21.07 26.59
CA GLN A 466 -20.27 -21.92 27.06
C GLN A 466 -19.56 -22.50 25.83
N ASN A 467 -18.56 -21.81 25.29
CA ASN A 467 -17.61 -22.42 24.36
C ASN A 467 -16.52 -23.16 25.15
N PRO A 468 -16.04 -24.32 24.69
CA PRO A 468 -14.92 -24.98 25.34
C PRO A 468 -13.70 -24.03 25.35
N PRO A 469 -12.94 -24.02 26.47
CA PRO A 469 -11.74 -23.19 26.57
C PRO A 469 -10.77 -23.56 25.47
N LEU A 470 -10.08 -22.53 24.90
CA LEU A 470 -8.97 -22.73 23.99
C LEU A 470 -7.96 -23.69 24.63
N THR A 471 -7.41 -24.61 23.86
CA THR A 471 -6.37 -25.52 24.36
C THR A 471 -5.16 -24.70 24.83
N GLY A 472 -4.58 -25.03 25.99
CA GLY A 472 -3.54 -24.25 26.68
C GLY A 472 -2.33 -23.75 25.87
N SER A 473 -2.12 -24.30 24.65
CA SER A 473 -1.12 -23.84 23.68
C SER A 473 -1.48 -22.50 23.00
N GLU A 474 -2.75 -22.10 22.96
CA GLU A 474 -3.21 -20.86 22.32
C GLU A 474 -3.23 -19.69 23.30
N GLU A 475 -3.54 -19.93 24.58
CA GLU A 475 -3.44 -18.90 25.64
C GLU A 475 -1.99 -18.51 25.95
N ASP A 476 -1.06 -19.48 25.98
CA ASP A 476 0.37 -19.25 26.22
C ASP A 476 1.03 -18.42 25.10
N ASN A 477 0.52 -18.51 23.87
CA ASN A 477 1.04 -17.74 22.75
C ASN A 477 0.65 -16.27 22.76
N MET A 478 -0.50 -15.91 23.31
CA MET A 478 -0.93 -14.50 23.42
C MET A 478 -0.33 -13.77 24.62
N ALA A 479 -0.07 -14.49 25.74
CA ALA A 479 0.59 -13.92 26.91
C ALA A 479 2.03 -13.43 26.63
N LYS A 480 2.69 -13.98 25.58
CA LYS A 480 4.06 -13.64 25.19
C LYS A 480 4.17 -12.38 24.31
N VAL A 481 3.06 -11.83 23.85
CA VAL A 481 3.05 -10.67 22.94
C VAL A 481 2.57 -9.41 23.66
N ASN A 482 3.51 -8.65 24.26
CA ASN A 482 3.23 -7.33 24.83
C ASN A 482 3.54 -6.22 23.81
N ILE A 483 2.57 -5.33 23.59
CA ILE A 483 2.72 -4.09 22.81
C ILE A 483 3.21 -2.96 23.70
#